data_04831801f6326a23740e1e2b5cfc56f7
#
_entry.id   04831801f6326a23740e1e2b5cfc56f7
#
_cell.length_a   1.000
_cell.length_b   1.000
_cell.length_c   1.000
_cell.angle_alpha   90.00
_cell.angle_beta   90.00
_cell.angle_gamma   90.00
#
_symmetry.space_group_name_H-M   'P 1'
#
loop_
_entity.id
_entity.type
_entity.pdbx_description
1 polymer ?
#
loop_
_entity_poly.entity_id
_entity_poly.type
_entity_poly.pdbx_seq_one_letter_code
_entity_poly.pdbx_strand_id
1 'polypeptide(L)'
;MSRHIAILTTLAALSVFTLGCAGGSGGPLNDLREEVRLDDPRADRTYIQNQNVIEVPESIPALIEYLSNDESPKVNAWAALILGRIGDPQAVPALTAALSNTDADTRNRAVGALSLIGETEAEGAFIEALQSGTRDARITALVELEKTLSINAIPAIADTARANDGMVSKNAIDTLGGMGDASATAPLVELALSTNLDNNLRRAAIMNLHRMTIPEASAGLQEVISGLAEQEGADELLQLARDQG
;
A
#
# COMPACT_ATOMS: atom_id res chain seq x y z
N MET A 1 53.83 6.40 31.72
CA MET A 1 52.66 7.31 31.76
C MET A 1 51.79 7.03 30.56
N SER A 2 50.58 6.68 30.72
CA SER A 2 49.45 6.53 29.79
C SER A 2 48.87 5.11 29.73
N ARG A 3 48.05 4.79 30.71
CA ARG A 3 47.14 3.64 30.72
C ARG A 3 45.89 4.02 31.55
N HIS A 4 45.09 5.00 31.10
CA HIS A 4 43.84 5.34 31.84
C HIS A 4 42.80 6.13 31.01
N ILE A 5 42.61 5.79 29.72
CA ILE A 5 41.55 6.44 28.90
C ILE A 5 40.68 5.42 28.12
N ALA A 6 40.53 4.20 28.58
CA ALA A 6 39.76 3.21 27.83
C ALA A 6 38.60 2.53 28.64
N ILE A 7 38.13 3.14 29.72
CA ILE A 7 37.07 2.50 30.56
C ILE A 7 35.86 3.41 30.81
N LEU A 8 35.68 4.52 30.11
CA LEU A 8 34.54 5.43 30.36
C LEU A 8 33.46 5.46 29.26
N THR A 9 33.59 4.68 28.21
CA THR A 9 32.60 4.66 27.13
C THR A 9 31.66 3.45 27.12
N THR A 10 31.85 2.47 28.02
CA THR A 10 31.00 1.28 28.11
C THR A 10 30.03 1.29 29.29
N LEU A 11 30.03 2.31 30.11
CA LEU A 11 29.11 2.39 31.28
C LEU A 11 27.88 3.30 31.03
N ALA A 12 27.86 4.05 29.94
CA ALA A 12 26.68 4.88 29.60
C ALA A 12 25.54 4.11 28.93
N ALA A 13 25.85 2.97 28.31
CA ALA A 13 24.83 2.15 27.64
C ALA A 13 24.09 1.20 28.61
N LEU A 14 24.61 0.96 29.81
CA LEU A 14 24.00 0.05 30.81
C LEU A 14 23.11 0.76 31.85
N SER A 15 23.15 2.09 31.90
CA SER A 15 22.38 2.86 32.91
C SER A 15 21.01 3.34 32.41
N VAL A 16 20.72 3.21 31.11
CA VAL A 16 19.38 3.54 30.57
C VAL A 16 18.36 2.43 30.79
N PHE A 17 18.85 1.19 31.06
CA PHE A 17 17.96 0.04 31.25
C PHE A 17 17.41 -0.15 32.68
N THR A 18 17.88 0.64 33.66
CA THR A 18 17.48 0.47 35.07
C THR A 18 16.71 1.62 35.69
N LEU A 19 16.43 2.70 34.94
CA LEU A 19 15.63 3.83 35.47
C LEU A 19 14.13 3.76 35.10
N GLY A 20 13.66 2.66 34.48
CA GLY A 20 12.27 2.46 34.07
C GLY A 20 11.42 1.60 35.02
N CYS A 21 11.95 1.19 36.20
CA CYS A 21 11.25 0.31 37.14
C CYS A 21 10.81 1.01 38.43
N ALA A 22 10.15 2.16 38.35
CA ALA A 22 9.49 2.74 39.52
C ALA A 22 8.18 3.42 39.11
N GLY A 23 7.12 2.63 39.01
CA GLY A 23 5.75 3.15 38.90
C GLY A 23 5.02 2.70 37.63
N GLY A 24 4.35 1.55 37.67
CA GLY A 24 3.50 1.07 36.56
C GLY A 24 4.17 -0.02 35.73
N SER A 25 3.47 -1.06 35.39
CA SER A 25 3.95 -2.29 34.74
C SER A 25 4.19 -2.16 33.21
N GLY A 26 4.65 -1.01 32.72
CA GLY A 26 4.96 -0.84 31.30
C GLY A 26 5.82 0.42 31.10
N GLY A 27 6.92 0.31 30.33
CA GLY A 27 7.76 1.46 29.99
C GLY A 27 7.05 2.52 29.13
N PRO A 28 7.77 3.59 28.68
CA PRO A 28 7.19 4.74 27.96
C PRO A 28 6.31 4.38 26.76
N LEU A 29 6.58 3.27 26.10
CA LEU A 29 5.79 2.77 24.97
C LEU A 29 4.40 2.29 25.43
N ASN A 30 4.30 1.57 26.55
CA ASN A 30 3.02 1.13 27.10
C ASN A 30 2.21 2.28 27.69
N ASP A 31 2.86 3.23 28.36
CA ASP A 31 2.19 4.42 28.89
C ASP A 31 1.57 5.24 27.74
N LEU A 32 2.32 5.43 26.66
CA LEU A 32 1.83 6.13 25.48
C LEU A 32 0.69 5.34 24.78
N ARG A 33 0.80 4.01 24.68
CA ARG A 33 -0.28 3.18 24.14
C ARG A 33 -1.60 3.39 24.89
N GLU A 34 -1.57 3.40 26.22
CA GLU A 34 -2.76 3.61 27.03
C GLU A 34 -3.29 5.04 26.89
N GLU A 35 -2.44 6.06 26.86
CA GLU A 35 -2.84 7.44 26.62
C GLU A 35 -3.50 7.61 25.23
N VAL A 36 -2.93 7.02 24.18
CA VAL A 36 -3.53 7.03 22.84
C VAL A 36 -4.87 6.31 22.83
N ARG A 37 -4.96 5.15 23.49
CA ARG A 37 -6.20 4.37 23.57
C ARG A 37 -7.32 5.14 24.24
N LEU A 38 -7.00 5.90 25.30
CA LEU A 38 -7.96 6.70 26.09
C LEU A 38 -8.22 8.09 25.52
N ASP A 39 -7.59 8.46 24.39
CA ASP A 39 -7.65 9.82 23.83
C ASP A 39 -7.16 10.89 24.81
N ASP A 40 -6.14 10.57 25.58
CA ASP A 40 -5.60 11.44 26.61
C ASP A 40 -4.81 12.60 25.97
N PRO A 41 -5.10 13.87 26.30
CA PRO A 41 -4.36 15.02 25.76
C PRO A 41 -2.85 15.01 26.07
N ARG A 42 -2.40 14.15 26.98
CA ARG A 42 -0.98 13.99 27.31
C ARG A 42 -0.22 13.15 26.28
N ALA A 43 -0.92 12.35 25.44
CA ALA A 43 -0.28 11.43 24.49
C ALA A 43 0.78 12.12 23.61
N ASP A 44 0.46 13.29 23.05
CA ASP A 44 1.42 14.05 22.23
C ASP A 44 2.67 14.47 23.04
N ARG A 45 2.47 14.89 24.30
CA ARG A 45 3.58 15.28 25.17
C ARG A 45 4.42 14.08 25.55
N THR A 46 3.79 12.97 25.94
CA THR A 46 4.47 11.71 26.27
C THR A 46 5.28 11.21 25.07
N TYR A 47 4.71 11.28 23.87
CA TYR A 47 5.44 10.91 22.65
C TYR A 47 6.66 11.79 22.43
N ILE A 48 6.51 13.13 22.42
CA ILE A 48 7.61 14.07 22.18
C ILE A 48 8.74 13.89 23.20
N GLN A 49 8.37 13.68 24.49
CA GLN A 49 9.36 13.49 25.56
C GLN A 49 10.12 12.18 25.49
N ASN A 50 9.52 11.14 24.93
CA ASN A 50 10.07 9.78 24.89
C ASN A 50 10.43 9.31 23.47
N GLN A 51 10.42 10.17 22.46
CA GLN A 51 10.65 9.81 21.06
C GLN A 51 11.93 8.98 20.88
N ASN A 52 13.01 9.38 21.54
CA ASN A 52 14.30 8.67 21.48
C ASN A 52 14.28 7.25 22.06
N VAL A 53 13.23 6.88 22.78
CA VAL A 53 13.06 5.54 23.38
C VAL A 53 11.95 4.75 22.68
N ILE A 54 11.07 5.45 21.98
CA ILE A 54 9.93 4.87 21.27
C ILE A 54 10.28 4.56 19.82
N GLU A 55 10.95 5.50 19.13
CA GLU A 55 11.38 5.33 17.74
C GLU A 55 12.75 4.64 17.66
N VAL A 56 12.85 3.43 18.21
CA VAL A 56 14.06 2.61 18.19
C VAL A 56 13.74 1.19 17.69
N PRO A 57 14.70 0.48 17.08
CA PRO A 57 14.48 -0.86 16.58
C PRO A 57 13.94 -1.86 17.62
N GLU A 58 14.33 -1.71 18.87
CA GLU A 58 13.88 -2.55 19.98
C GLU A 58 12.38 -2.44 20.27
N SER A 59 11.73 -1.36 19.83
CA SER A 59 10.28 -1.15 19.96
C SER A 59 9.46 -1.85 18.87
N ILE A 60 10.09 -2.27 17.76
CA ILE A 60 9.39 -2.85 16.60
C ILE A 60 8.50 -4.04 16.97
N PRO A 61 8.94 -5.05 17.74
CA PRO A 61 8.09 -6.18 18.06
C PRO A 61 6.81 -5.78 18.81
N ALA A 62 6.91 -4.86 19.77
CA ALA A 62 5.75 -4.36 20.51
C ALA A 62 4.82 -3.51 19.64
N LEU A 63 5.37 -2.68 18.76
CA LEU A 63 4.58 -1.88 17.81
C LEU A 63 3.85 -2.75 16.79
N ILE A 64 4.48 -3.83 16.31
CA ILE A 64 3.83 -4.82 15.44
C ILE A 64 2.68 -5.51 16.19
N GLU A 65 2.88 -5.85 17.46
CA GLU A 65 1.82 -6.41 18.30
C GLU A 65 0.65 -5.43 18.46
N TYR A 66 0.92 -4.15 18.74
CA TYR A 66 -0.12 -3.12 18.86
C TYR A 66 -0.85 -2.88 17.54
N LEU A 67 -0.14 -2.89 16.41
CA LEU A 67 -0.75 -2.75 15.10
C LEU A 67 -1.69 -3.91 14.76
N SER A 68 -1.33 -5.12 15.15
CA SER A 68 -2.00 -6.36 14.72
C SER A 68 -3.10 -6.82 15.68
N ASN A 69 -2.94 -6.59 16.99
CA ASN A 69 -3.74 -7.23 18.02
C ASN A 69 -4.45 -6.26 18.99
N ASP A 70 -4.20 -4.93 18.88
CA ASP A 70 -4.91 -3.99 19.73
C ASP A 70 -6.34 -3.77 19.25
N GLU A 71 -7.30 -3.75 20.17
CA GLU A 71 -8.71 -3.50 19.88
C GLU A 71 -9.00 -2.01 19.58
N SER A 72 -8.05 -1.12 19.85
CA SER A 72 -8.20 0.31 19.62
C SER A 72 -7.67 0.72 18.24
N PRO A 73 -8.53 1.16 17.31
CA PRO A 73 -8.08 1.67 16.01
C PRO A 73 -7.07 2.81 16.12
N LYS A 74 -7.20 3.65 17.16
CA LYS A 74 -6.25 4.74 17.42
C LYS A 74 -4.84 4.21 17.72
N VAL A 75 -4.74 3.16 18.51
CA VAL A 75 -3.45 2.51 18.83
C VAL A 75 -2.87 1.85 17.57
N ASN A 76 -3.70 1.18 16.77
CA ASN A 76 -3.25 0.55 15.53
C ASN A 76 -2.70 1.62 14.56
N ALA A 77 -3.44 2.70 14.34
CA ALA A 77 -3.03 3.81 13.49
C ALA A 77 -1.74 4.48 13.99
N TRP A 78 -1.63 4.70 15.29
CA TRP A 78 -0.43 5.25 15.92
C TRP A 78 0.76 4.30 15.77
N ALA A 79 0.60 3.00 16.02
CA ALA A 79 1.66 2.02 15.86
C ALA A 79 2.19 1.98 14.42
N ALA A 80 1.29 2.00 13.41
CA ALA A 80 1.67 2.09 12.01
C ALA A 80 2.53 3.34 11.72
N LEU A 81 2.13 4.51 12.24
CA LEU A 81 2.88 5.75 12.09
C LEU A 81 4.32 5.63 12.64
N ILE A 82 4.47 5.07 13.85
CA ILE A 82 5.78 4.95 14.49
C ILE A 82 6.66 3.93 13.77
N LEU A 83 6.11 2.80 13.34
CA LEU A 83 6.82 1.82 12.52
C LEU A 83 7.40 2.46 11.24
N GLY A 84 6.61 3.30 10.56
CA GLY A 84 7.08 4.04 9.39
C GLY A 84 8.21 5.02 9.71
N ARG A 85 8.18 5.69 10.87
CA ARG A 85 9.23 6.62 11.30
C ARG A 85 10.52 5.91 11.68
N ILE A 86 10.43 4.71 12.26
CA ILE A 86 11.60 3.86 12.51
C ILE A 86 12.22 3.43 11.17
N GLY A 87 11.41 3.18 10.15
CA GLY A 87 11.88 2.89 8.80
C GLY A 87 12.53 1.51 8.64
N ASP A 88 12.27 0.58 9.56
CA ASP A 88 12.88 -0.77 9.50
C ASP A 88 12.04 -1.72 8.66
N PRO A 89 12.63 -2.42 7.66
CA PRO A 89 11.93 -3.38 6.82
C PRO A 89 11.24 -4.53 7.56
N GLN A 90 11.63 -4.83 8.81
CA GLN A 90 10.94 -5.84 9.64
C GLN A 90 9.46 -5.52 9.87
N ALA A 91 9.06 -4.24 9.75
CA ALA A 91 7.68 -3.82 9.90
C ALA A 91 6.82 -4.08 8.64
N VAL A 92 7.44 -4.31 7.46
CA VAL A 92 6.73 -4.42 6.17
C VAL A 92 5.61 -5.47 6.20
N PRO A 93 5.80 -6.72 6.67
CA PRO A 93 4.72 -7.69 6.67
C PRO A 93 3.50 -7.27 7.50
N ALA A 94 3.71 -6.67 8.67
CA ALA A 94 2.62 -6.19 9.53
C ALA A 94 1.91 -4.98 8.93
N LEU A 95 2.65 -4.05 8.33
CA LEU A 95 2.09 -2.89 7.63
C LEU A 95 1.31 -3.31 6.38
N THR A 96 1.79 -4.32 5.62
CA THR A 96 1.06 -4.90 4.49
C THR A 96 -0.28 -5.50 4.94
N ALA A 97 -0.28 -6.28 6.01
CA ALA A 97 -1.51 -6.81 6.60
C ALA A 97 -2.48 -5.68 7.05
N ALA A 98 -1.93 -4.59 7.59
CA ALA A 98 -2.71 -3.43 8.03
C ALA A 98 -3.40 -2.67 6.89
N LEU A 99 -2.99 -2.84 5.62
CA LEU A 99 -3.73 -2.33 4.45
C LEU A 99 -5.14 -2.92 4.36
N SER A 100 -5.38 -4.08 4.96
CA SER A 100 -6.69 -4.73 5.05
C SER A 100 -7.46 -4.41 6.33
N ASN A 101 -6.96 -3.53 7.19
CA ASN A 101 -7.63 -3.13 8.42
C ASN A 101 -9.00 -2.48 8.12
N THR A 102 -9.98 -2.68 8.99
CA THR A 102 -11.33 -2.08 8.85
C THR A 102 -11.31 -0.57 9.07
N ASP A 103 -10.40 -0.07 9.91
CA ASP A 103 -10.24 1.35 10.17
C ASP A 103 -9.47 2.06 9.06
N ALA A 104 -10.03 3.15 8.54
CA ALA A 104 -9.44 3.89 7.43
C ALA A 104 -8.16 4.65 7.81
N ASP A 105 -8.07 5.17 9.05
CA ASP A 105 -6.87 5.90 9.50
C ASP A 105 -5.70 4.92 9.63
N THR A 106 -5.93 3.72 10.16
CA THR A 106 -4.93 2.65 10.22
C THR A 106 -4.42 2.29 8.83
N ARG A 107 -5.32 2.08 7.83
CA ARG A 107 -4.91 1.82 6.44
C ARG A 107 -4.04 2.95 5.87
N ASN A 108 -4.48 4.19 6.02
CA ASN A 108 -3.77 5.36 5.49
C ASN A 108 -2.37 5.51 6.12
N ARG A 109 -2.25 5.25 7.42
CA ARG A 109 -0.95 5.30 8.09
C ARG A 109 -0.04 4.15 7.70
N ALA A 110 -0.59 2.95 7.45
CA ALA A 110 0.17 1.84 6.91
C ALA A 110 0.74 2.15 5.51
N VAL A 111 -0.06 2.77 4.63
CA VAL A 111 0.41 3.28 3.32
C VAL A 111 1.58 4.26 3.50
N GLY A 112 1.40 5.29 4.34
CA GLY A 112 2.45 6.27 4.60
C GLY A 112 3.71 5.65 5.21
N ALA A 113 3.54 4.68 6.10
CA ALA A 113 4.64 3.96 6.74
C ALA A 113 5.44 3.12 5.72
N LEU A 114 4.77 2.37 4.84
CA LEU A 114 5.42 1.62 3.77
C LEU A 114 6.22 2.54 2.84
N SER A 115 5.65 3.68 2.45
CA SER A 115 6.35 4.68 1.63
C SER A 115 7.56 5.30 2.33
N LEU A 116 7.57 5.40 3.66
CA LEU A 116 8.72 5.89 4.43
C LEU A 116 9.83 4.84 4.57
N ILE A 117 9.48 3.56 4.60
CA ILE A 117 10.46 2.46 4.68
C ILE A 117 11.26 2.36 3.38
N GLY A 118 10.60 2.41 2.22
CA GLY A 118 11.25 2.40 0.91
C GLY A 118 10.29 2.12 -0.25
N GLU A 119 10.64 2.61 -1.44
CA GLU A 119 9.79 2.42 -2.64
C GLU A 119 9.66 0.94 -3.02
N THR A 120 10.75 0.17 -2.96
CA THR A 120 10.75 -1.25 -3.32
C THR A 120 9.88 -2.07 -2.37
N GLU A 121 10.01 -1.81 -1.07
CA GLU A 121 9.22 -2.46 -0.02
C GLU A 121 7.75 -2.09 -0.14
N ALA A 122 7.44 -0.82 -0.42
CA ALA A 122 6.09 -0.34 -0.64
C ALA A 122 5.46 -0.95 -1.90
N GLU A 123 6.19 -0.99 -3.03
CA GLU A 123 5.73 -1.63 -4.26
C GLU A 123 5.37 -3.10 -4.03
N GLY A 124 6.29 -3.86 -3.40
CA GLY A 124 6.05 -5.27 -3.06
C GLY A 124 4.82 -5.46 -2.18
N ALA A 125 4.65 -4.63 -1.15
CA ALA A 125 3.49 -4.66 -0.26
C ALA A 125 2.17 -4.36 -0.99
N PHE A 126 2.15 -3.38 -1.90
CA PHE A 126 0.96 -3.07 -2.68
C PHE A 126 0.63 -4.17 -3.70
N ILE A 127 1.62 -4.78 -4.34
CA ILE A 127 1.42 -5.95 -5.21
C ILE A 127 0.84 -7.12 -4.41
N GLU A 128 1.32 -7.40 -3.20
CA GLU A 128 0.75 -8.42 -2.31
C GLU A 128 -0.69 -8.08 -1.92
N ALA A 129 -0.99 -6.81 -1.61
CA ALA A 129 -2.32 -6.36 -1.29
C ALA A 129 -3.32 -6.52 -2.46
N LEU A 130 -2.89 -6.43 -3.71
CA LEU A 130 -3.73 -6.74 -4.87
C LEU A 130 -4.15 -8.21 -4.91
N GLN A 131 -3.28 -9.12 -4.48
CA GLN A 131 -3.49 -10.56 -4.56
C GLN A 131 -4.30 -11.12 -3.38
N SER A 132 -4.05 -10.62 -2.18
CA SER A 132 -4.57 -11.20 -0.93
C SER A 132 -5.39 -10.24 -0.07
N GLY A 133 -5.40 -8.96 -0.40
CA GLY A 133 -6.04 -7.92 0.39
C GLY A 133 -7.56 -7.88 0.31
N THR A 134 -8.17 -7.19 1.26
CA THR A 134 -9.58 -6.82 1.19
C THR A 134 -9.85 -5.91 0.00
N ARG A 135 -11.12 -5.68 -0.33
CA ARG A 135 -11.51 -4.77 -1.41
C ARG A 135 -10.89 -3.39 -1.26
N ASP A 136 -10.94 -2.82 -0.05
CA ASP A 136 -10.38 -1.49 0.24
C ASP A 136 -8.86 -1.47 0.11
N ALA A 137 -8.18 -2.53 0.59
CA ALA A 137 -6.73 -2.68 0.44
C ALA A 137 -6.32 -2.74 -1.04
N ARG A 138 -7.05 -3.51 -1.86
CA ARG A 138 -6.80 -3.60 -3.30
C ARG A 138 -6.99 -2.26 -4.01
N ILE A 139 -8.05 -1.51 -3.68
CA ILE A 139 -8.28 -0.17 -4.23
C ILE A 139 -7.16 0.79 -3.81
N THR A 140 -6.76 0.77 -2.54
CA THR A 140 -5.65 1.59 -2.04
C THR A 140 -4.34 1.26 -2.76
N ALA A 141 -4.03 -0.03 -2.90
CA ALA A 141 -2.84 -0.48 -3.63
C ALA A 141 -2.82 -0.01 -5.09
N LEU A 142 -3.95 -0.09 -5.81
CA LEU A 142 -4.07 0.42 -7.18
C LEU A 142 -3.74 1.91 -7.26
N VAL A 143 -4.28 2.72 -6.34
CA VAL A 143 -4.02 4.16 -6.29
C VAL A 143 -2.55 4.47 -6.04
N GLU A 144 -1.90 3.78 -5.12
CA GLU A 144 -0.49 4.03 -4.80
C GLU A 144 0.43 3.54 -5.93
N LEU A 145 0.15 2.39 -6.54
CA LEU A 145 0.91 1.89 -7.69
C LEU A 145 0.78 2.78 -8.93
N GLU A 146 -0.40 3.42 -9.14
CA GLU A 146 -0.58 4.44 -10.18
C GLU A 146 0.24 5.70 -9.91
N LYS A 147 0.20 6.22 -8.67
CA LYS A 147 0.97 7.41 -8.28
C LYS A 147 2.46 7.25 -8.47
N THR A 148 2.99 6.05 -8.18
CA THR A 148 4.42 5.73 -8.32
C THR A 148 4.80 5.27 -9.72
N LEU A 149 3.81 5.12 -10.63
CA LEU A 149 3.99 4.58 -11.99
C LEU A 149 4.76 3.25 -11.98
N SER A 150 4.41 2.35 -11.07
CA SER A 150 5.09 1.07 -10.84
C SER A 150 4.87 0.08 -12.00
N ILE A 151 5.72 0.16 -13.01
CA ILE A 151 5.64 -0.70 -14.22
C ILE A 151 5.70 -2.19 -13.85
N ASN A 152 6.49 -2.55 -12.83
CA ASN A 152 6.60 -3.94 -12.36
C ASN A 152 5.26 -4.50 -11.83
N ALA A 153 4.34 -3.62 -11.41
CA ALA A 153 3.03 -4.01 -10.92
C ALA A 153 2.00 -4.29 -12.02
N ILE A 154 2.27 -3.93 -13.29
CA ILE A 154 1.32 -4.08 -14.41
C ILE A 154 0.75 -5.51 -14.51
N PRO A 155 1.54 -6.60 -14.39
CA PRO A 155 0.99 -7.95 -14.41
C PRO A 155 -0.02 -8.20 -13.29
N ALA A 156 0.28 -7.80 -12.05
CA ALA A 156 -0.63 -7.98 -10.91
C ALA A 156 -1.90 -7.12 -11.01
N ILE A 157 -1.77 -5.90 -11.57
CA ILE A 157 -2.91 -5.02 -11.85
C ILE A 157 -3.80 -5.66 -12.94
N ALA A 158 -3.21 -6.22 -13.99
CA ALA A 158 -3.94 -6.91 -15.04
C ALA A 158 -4.67 -8.17 -14.52
N ASP A 159 -4.06 -8.95 -13.64
CA ASP A 159 -4.72 -10.08 -12.98
C ASP A 159 -5.90 -9.62 -12.11
N THR A 160 -5.75 -8.51 -11.41
CA THR A 160 -6.83 -7.88 -10.63
C THR A 160 -7.98 -7.43 -11.54
N ALA A 161 -7.68 -6.90 -12.72
CA ALA A 161 -8.67 -6.51 -13.71
C ALA A 161 -9.47 -7.71 -14.26
N ARG A 162 -8.81 -8.86 -14.50
CA ARG A 162 -9.42 -10.12 -15.00
C ARG A 162 -10.35 -10.79 -14.00
N ALA A 163 -10.22 -10.48 -12.70
CA ALA A 163 -11.02 -11.13 -11.65
C ALA A 163 -12.53 -10.87 -11.76
N ASN A 164 -12.98 -9.96 -12.62
CA ASN A 164 -14.38 -9.57 -12.83
C ASN A 164 -15.10 -9.16 -11.52
N ASP A 165 -14.37 -8.52 -10.62
CA ASP A 165 -14.83 -8.04 -9.31
C ASP A 165 -15.32 -6.58 -9.42
N GLY A 166 -16.25 -6.32 -10.34
CA GLY A 166 -16.96 -5.05 -10.48
C GLY A 166 -16.07 -3.81 -10.36
N MET A 167 -16.17 -3.11 -9.23
CA MET A 167 -15.44 -1.85 -9.02
C MET A 167 -13.92 -2.05 -8.93
N VAL A 168 -13.43 -3.12 -8.31
CA VAL A 168 -11.98 -3.37 -8.20
C VAL A 168 -11.38 -3.60 -9.57
N SER A 169 -12.03 -4.44 -10.39
CA SER A 169 -11.59 -4.68 -11.78
C SER A 169 -11.65 -3.41 -12.62
N LYS A 170 -12.69 -2.58 -12.44
CA LYS A 170 -12.77 -1.29 -13.12
C LYS A 170 -11.61 -0.37 -12.72
N ASN A 171 -11.32 -0.24 -11.42
CA ASN A 171 -10.20 0.58 -10.96
C ASN A 171 -8.87 0.05 -11.48
N ALA A 172 -8.68 -1.27 -11.54
CA ALA A 172 -7.47 -1.87 -12.10
C ALA A 172 -7.30 -1.54 -13.60
N ILE A 173 -8.38 -1.58 -14.38
CA ILE A 173 -8.39 -1.16 -15.79
C ILE A 173 -8.05 0.33 -15.91
N ASP A 174 -8.63 1.18 -15.07
CA ASP A 174 -8.38 2.62 -15.06
C ASP A 174 -6.93 2.93 -14.67
N THR A 175 -6.37 2.19 -13.68
CA THR A 175 -4.97 2.30 -13.29
C THR A 175 -4.03 1.92 -14.44
N LEU A 176 -4.28 0.80 -15.16
CA LEU A 176 -3.49 0.44 -16.35
C LEU A 176 -3.44 1.55 -17.39
N GLY A 177 -4.60 2.17 -17.67
CA GLY A 177 -4.68 3.30 -18.59
C GLY A 177 -4.04 4.57 -18.04
N GLY A 178 -4.20 4.84 -16.74
CA GLY A 178 -3.66 6.03 -16.04
C GLY A 178 -2.13 6.04 -15.98
N MET A 179 -1.50 4.86 -15.89
CA MET A 179 -0.04 4.73 -15.94
C MET A 179 0.55 5.17 -17.29
N GLY A 180 -0.21 5.09 -18.38
CA GLY A 180 0.21 5.56 -19.72
C GLY A 180 1.43 4.82 -20.30
N ASP A 181 1.81 3.67 -19.74
CA ASP A 181 2.96 2.89 -20.15
C ASP A 181 2.61 1.91 -21.28
N ALA A 182 3.51 1.74 -22.24
CA ALA A 182 3.32 0.84 -23.37
C ALA A 182 3.06 -0.62 -22.96
N SER A 183 3.63 -1.07 -21.84
CA SER A 183 3.43 -2.43 -21.32
C SER A 183 2.01 -2.70 -20.82
N ALA A 184 1.22 -1.65 -20.55
CA ALA A 184 -0.20 -1.78 -20.19
C ALA A 184 -1.11 -2.01 -21.42
N THR A 185 -0.63 -1.74 -22.62
CA THR A 185 -1.44 -1.85 -23.85
C THR A 185 -1.94 -3.27 -24.09
N ALA A 186 -1.04 -4.27 -24.08
CA ALA A 186 -1.43 -5.66 -24.32
C ALA A 186 -2.46 -6.20 -23.29
N PRO A 187 -2.30 -5.98 -21.99
CA PRO A 187 -3.36 -6.28 -21.00
C PRO A 187 -4.71 -5.59 -21.31
N LEU A 188 -4.71 -4.32 -21.69
CA LEU A 188 -5.94 -3.60 -22.01
C LEU A 188 -6.63 -4.15 -23.27
N VAL A 189 -5.88 -4.52 -24.30
CA VAL A 189 -6.39 -5.19 -25.51
C VAL A 189 -7.03 -6.53 -25.14
N GLU A 190 -6.35 -7.37 -24.37
CA GLU A 190 -6.87 -8.64 -23.88
C GLU A 190 -8.19 -8.46 -23.10
N LEU A 191 -8.24 -7.49 -22.18
CA LEU A 191 -9.44 -7.19 -21.39
C LEU A 191 -10.60 -6.71 -22.27
N ALA A 192 -10.32 -5.87 -23.28
CA ALA A 192 -11.34 -5.40 -24.22
C ALA A 192 -11.96 -6.53 -25.06
N LEU A 193 -11.16 -7.52 -25.43
CA LEU A 193 -11.57 -8.67 -26.24
C LEU A 193 -12.16 -9.83 -25.42
N SER A 194 -11.98 -9.82 -24.09
CA SER A 194 -12.38 -10.94 -23.22
C SER A 194 -13.88 -11.09 -23.12
N THR A 195 -14.41 -12.20 -23.60
CA THR A 195 -15.85 -12.54 -23.50
C THR A 195 -16.28 -12.96 -22.09
N ASN A 196 -15.32 -13.19 -21.18
CA ASN A 196 -15.57 -13.54 -19.79
C ASN A 196 -15.80 -12.31 -18.90
N LEU A 197 -15.52 -11.11 -19.41
CA LEU A 197 -15.70 -9.86 -18.70
C LEU A 197 -17.06 -9.23 -19.02
N ASP A 198 -17.57 -8.52 -18.02
CA ASP A 198 -18.71 -7.62 -18.18
C ASP A 198 -18.44 -6.57 -19.27
N ASN A 199 -19.44 -6.25 -20.08
CA ASN A 199 -19.32 -5.27 -21.16
C ASN A 199 -18.92 -3.88 -20.66
N ASN A 200 -19.24 -3.50 -19.41
CA ASN A 200 -18.79 -2.23 -18.86
C ASN A 200 -17.28 -2.23 -18.60
N LEU A 201 -16.70 -3.37 -18.17
CA LEU A 201 -15.24 -3.50 -18.00
C LEU A 201 -14.54 -3.52 -19.36
N ARG A 202 -15.06 -4.22 -20.34
CA ARG A 202 -14.55 -4.21 -21.73
C ARG A 202 -14.58 -2.80 -22.32
N ARG A 203 -15.68 -2.08 -22.11
CA ARG A 203 -15.81 -0.65 -22.50
C ARG A 203 -14.77 0.21 -21.80
N ALA A 204 -14.52 0.01 -20.50
CA ALA A 204 -13.49 0.75 -19.77
C ALA A 204 -12.10 0.52 -20.36
N ALA A 205 -11.76 -0.72 -20.75
CA ALA A 205 -10.49 -1.04 -21.38
C ALA A 205 -10.31 -0.32 -22.73
N ILE A 206 -11.36 -0.31 -23.59
CA ILE A 206 -11.35 0.42 -24.87
C ILE A 206 -11.12 1.92 -24.64
N MET A 207 -11.84 2.51 -23.69
CA MET A 207 -11.71 3.94 -23.38
C MET A 207 -10.33 4.30 -22.83
N ASN A 208 -9.72 3.43 -22.04
CA ASN A 208 -8.38 3.62 -21.52
C ASN A 208 -7.31 3.51 -22.61
N LEU A 209 -7.43 2.56 -23.55
CA LEU A 209 -6.58 2.52 -24.75
C LEU A 209 -6.65 3.83 -25.56
N HIS A 210 -7.86 4.38 -25.75
CA HIS A 210 -8.02 5.66 -26.45
C HIS A 210 -7.38 6.84 -25.70
N ARG A 211 -7.47 6.84 -24.36
CA ARG A 211 -6.88 7.92 -23.54
C ARG A 211 -5.35 7.91 -23.50
N MET A 212 -4.74 6.74 -23.72
CA MET A 212 -3.29 6.63 -23.81
C MET A 212 -2.80 7.22 -25.13
N THR A 213 -2.10 8.35 -25.08
CA THR A 213 -1.60 9.08 -26.25
C THR A 213 -0.27 8.53 -26.76
N ILE A 214 -0.14 7.20 -26.84
CA ILE A 214 1.05 6.51 -27.29
C ILE A 214 0.75 5.67 -28.54
N PRO A 215 1.74 5.44 -29.43
CA PRO A 215 1.52 4.69 -30.67
C PRO A 215 1.05 3.24 -30.42
N GLU A 216 1.56 2.59 -29.39
CA GLU A 216 1.21 1.22 -29.00
C GLU A 216 -0.28 1.11 -28.66
N ALA A 217 -0.86 2.08 -27.97
CA ALA A 217 -2.28 2.09 -27.63
C ALA A 217 -3.16 2.28 -28.87
N SER A 218 -2.74 3.11 -29.83
CA SER A 218 -3.44 3.26 -31.11
C SER A 218 -3.41 1.98 -31.93
N ALA A 219 -2.28 1.28 -31.95
CA ALA A 219 -2.16 -0.04 -32.58
C ALA A 219 -3.06 -1.09 -31.87
N GLY A 220 -3.04 -1.11 -30.54
CA GLY A 220 -3.91 -1.95 -29.73
C GLY A 220 -5.39 -1.72 -29.98
N LEU A 221 -5.80 -0.46 -30.15
CA LEU A 221 -7.19 -0.13 -30.49
C LEU A 221 -7.61 -0.68 -31.86
N GLN A 222 -6.72 -0.67 -32.87
CA GLN A 222 -6.97 -1.30 -34.17
C GLN A 222 -7.09 -2.85 -34.04
N GLU A 223 -6.29 -3.46 -33.16
CA GLU A 223 -6.43 -4.88 -32.86
C GLU A 223 -7.78 -5.19 -32.20
N VAL A 224 -8.22 -4.35 -31.24
CA VAL A 224 -9.55 -4.47 -30.63
C VAL A 224 -10.66 -4.34 -31.67
N ILE A 225 -10.61 -3.37 -32.56
CA ILE A 225 -11.60 -3.21 -33.65
C ILE A 225 -11.67 -4.47 -34.52
N SER A 226 -10.53 -5.02 -34.89
CA SER A 226 -10.46 -6.24 -35.72
C SER A 226 -11.03 -7.45 -34.97
N GLY A 227 -10.65 -7.65 -33.71
CA GLY A 227 -11.12 -8.77 -32.89
C GLY A 227 -12.61 -8.68 -32.56
N LEU A 228 -13.16 -7.49 -32.27
CA LEU A 228 -14.57 -7.29 -32.02
C LEU A 228 -15.45 -7.50 -33.28
N ALA A 229 -14.92 -7.22 -34.45
CA ALA A 229 -15.65 -7.46 -35.72
C ALA A 229 -15.92 -8.95 -35.97
N GLU A 230 -15.16 -9.84 -35.35
CA GLU A 230 -15.30 -11.30 -35.43
C GLU A 230 -16.16 -11.87 -34.29
N GLN A 231 -16.50 -11.07 -33.27
CA GLN A 231 -17.29 -11.50 -32.10
C GLN A 231 -18.77 -11.27 -32.30
N GLU A 232 -19.56 -12.31 -32.18
CA GLU A 232 -21.04 -12.20 -32.21
C GLU A 232 -21.56 -11.39 -31.00
N GLY A 233 -22.44 -10.42 -31.24
CA GLY A 233 -23.05 -9.59 -30.21
C GLY A 233 -22.15 -8.50 -29.65
N ALA A 234 -21.02 -8.20 -30.30
CA ALA A 234 -20.08 -7.14 -29.88
C ALA A 234 -20.33 -5.78 -30.57
N ASP A 235 -21.44 -5.59 -31.26
CA ASP A 235 -21.70 -4.40 -32.11
C ASP A 235 -21.55 -3.07 -31.38
N GLU A 236 -22.05 -2.96 -30.14
CA GLU A 236 -21.90 -1.72 -29.35
C GLU A 236 -20.45 -1.41 -28.98
N LEU A 237 -19.69 -2.45 -28.61
CA LEU A 237 -18.26 -2.30 -28.27
C LEU A 237 -17.44 -1.99 -29.52
N LEU A 238 -17.78 -2.63 -30.66
CA LEU A 238 -17.15 -2.37 -31.95
C LEU A 238 -17.40 -0.93 -32.41
N GLN A 239 -18.62 -0.43 -32.26
CA GLN A 239 -18.94 0.95 -32.58
C GLN A 239 -18.17 1.91 -31.67
N LEU A 240 -18.13 1.66 -30.37
CA LEU A 240 -17.35 2.45 -29.43
C LEU A 240 -15.86 2.48 -29.83
N ALA A 241 -15.26 1.34 -30.13
CA ALA A 241 -13.85 1.25 -30.51
C ALA A 241 -13.55 2.06 -31.80
N ARG A 242 -14.45 2.01 -32.78
CA ARG A 242 -14.32 2.79 -34.04
C ARG A 242 -14.46 4.30 -33.82
N ASP A 243 -15.36 4.71 -32.92
CA ASP A 243 -15.56 6.14 -32.62
C ASP A 243 -14.38 6.74 -31.84
N GLN A 244 -13.54 5.92 -31.25
CA GLN A 244 -12.35 6.29 -30.50
C GLN A 244 -11.03 6.14 -31.29
N GLY A 245 -10.99 5.35 -32.35
CA GLY A 245 -9.81 5.12 -33.21
C GLY A 245 -9.82 5.96 -34.46
#